data_77b760362bb2f5f20bee5aab7a0bdfa2
#
_entry.id   77b760362bb2f5f20bee5aab7a0bdfa2
#
_cell.length_a   1.000
_cell.length_b   1.000
_cell.length_c   1.000
_cell.angle_alpha   90.00
_cell.angle_beta   90.00
_cell.angle_gamma   90.00
#
_symmetry.space_group_name_H-M   'P 1'
#
loop_
_entity.id
_entity.type
_entity.pdbx_description
1 polymer ?
#
loop_
_entity_poly.entity_id
_entity_poly.type
_entity_poly.pdbx_seq_one_letter_code
_entity_poly.pdbx_strand_id
1 'polypeptide(L)'
;MPGDSLNININSKGTQQNTFDAIVIGSGISGGWAAKELCEHGLKTLVLERGRNVRHMLDYPTATKAPWEFKHRGQMTKQFLQENPLISKAAGFGEDTAHFFIKDKDHPYIQEKPFDWIRGYQVGGKSLTWGRACQRWSQFEFSAPARYGYGIEWPIGYEEIAPWYSHVEKFIGVCGVRDGIEAMPDGEYLPPFDFNAAEAHIQQSISANYKDRHLVHARWAHLTEPKEIHFQQGRVKCQARNLCMRGCPYGGYFSSVSSTLPWAKKTGYLTVRPFSVVHSIIYDAQKNKAVGVRVIDDNTKQITDFFARIIFVNASTLNSNLVLLNSTSDRFPIGLGNDNELLGKYVAHHDYRASVNAELDGMEDKYYYGKNPTEPILANYRNLHKQDTDYVGGFTTFMGAYRGDIDENSLPETIGGNYKDAMAEPGGWKTYMYMQGETIPKETNHVRLSKDQKDQWGIPLLIMSVDYDENDEKMIKDFLTQSSEMLDKAGCKNINQHDNKQPPGLDIHEMGGCRMGKDPKTSLLNSHNQLHHCINVFVTDGACMASTGNQSPSLLYMALTARAANYAIDEMKKGNL
;
A
#
# COMPACT_ATOMS: atom_id res chain seq x y z
N MET A 1 -28.36 -12.76 7.03
CA MET A 1 -27.80 -13.62 8.09
C MET A 1 -27.17 -12.73 9.14
N PRO A 2 -27.36 -12.95 10.44
CA PRO A 2 -26.72 -12.10 11.44
C PRO A 2 -25.22 -12.32 11.33
N GLY A 3 -24.49 -11.22 11.14
CA GLY A 3 -23.05 -11.24 10.98
C GLY A 3 -22.40 -11.77 12.24
N ASP A 4 -21.82 -12.94 12.15
CA ASP A 4 -20.91 -13.44 13.16
C ASP A 4 -19.81 -12.41 13.37
N SER A 5 -19.76 -11.84 14.58
CA SER A 5 -18.61 -11.07 15.01
C SER A 5 -17.35 -11.90 14.79
N LEU A 6 -16.29 -11.29 14.26
CA LEU A 6 -14.95 -11.90 14.31
C LEU A 6 -14.74 -12.38 15.75
N ASN A 7 -14.48 -13.69 15.95
CA ASN A 7 -14.24 -14.20 17.29
C ASN A 7 -13.01 -13.51 17.87
N ILE A 8 -13.26 -12.62 18.83
CA ILE A 8 -12.23 -11.90 19.54
C ILE A 8 -11.95 -12.69 20.79
N ASN A 9 -10.75 -13.26 20.88
CA ASN A 9 -10.32 -13.90 22.13
C ASN A 9 -9.75 -12.81 23.05
N ILE A 10 -10.58 -12.35 24.00
CA ILE A 10 -10.21 -11.32 24.99
C ILE A 10 -9.63 -11.98 26.26
N ASN A 11 -9.32 -13.26 26.25
CA ASN A 11 -8.91 -13.96 27.47
C ASN A 11 -7.45 -13.62 27.84
N SER A 12 -7.30 -12.73 28.81
CA SER A 12 -6.01 -12.32 29.39
C SER A 12 -5.52 -13.24 30.53
N LYS A 13 -6.25 -14.32 30.85
CA LYS A 13 -5.96 -15.16 32.01
C LYS A 13 -5.54 -16.58 31.59
N GLY A 14 -4.25 -16.87 31.66
CA GLY A 14 -3.71 -18.24 31.61
C GLY A 14 -2.86 -18.53 30.36
N THR A 15 -1.68 -19.11 30.60
CA THR A 15 -0.66 -19.41 29.59
C THR A 15 -1.11 -20.39 28.52
N GLN A 16 -1.96 -21.36 28.81
CA GLN A 16 -2.47 -22.32 27.81
C GLN A 16 -3.44 -21.69 26.80
N GLN A 17 -4.20 -20.66 27.18
CA GLN A 17 -5.14 -19.99 26.32
C GLN A 17 -4.47 -18.91 25.43
N ASN A 18 -3.26 -18.46 25.79
CA ASN A 18 -2.46 -17.49 25.07
C ASN A 18 -1.44 -18.13 24.10
N THR A 19 -1.57 -19.44 23.83
CA THR A 19 -0.65 -20.17 22.96
C THR A 19 -1.30 -20.53 21.63
N PHE A 20 -0.58 -20.22 20.56
CA PHE A 20 -0.96 -20.42 19.18
C PHE A 20 0.15 -21.14 18.40
N ASP A 21 -0.13 -21.60 17.18
CA ASP A 21 0.91 -22.08 16.27
C ASP A 21 1.63 -20.92 15.62
N ALA A 22 0.88 -19.86 15.29
CA ALA A 22 1.40 -18.67 14.65
C ALA A 22 0.81 -17.39 15.26
N ILE A 23 1.62 -16.32 15.29
CA ILE A 23 1.18 -14.94 15.56
C ILE A 23 1.47 -14.09 14.34
N VAL A 24 0.50 -13.27 13.94
CA VAL A 24 0.61 -12.26 12.87
C VAL A 24 0.41 -10.88 13.49
N ILE A 25 1.42 -10.03 13.40
CA ILE A 25 1.39 -8.66 13.91
C ILE A 25 0.91 -7.73 12.79
N GLY A 26 -0.31 -7.21 12.91
CA GLY A 26 -0.99 -6.41 11.89
C GLY A 26 -1.97 -7.22 11.04
N SER A 27 -3.10 -6.62 10.72
CA SER A 27 -4.23 -7.21 9.99
C SER A 27 -4.42 -6.63 8.59
N GLY A 28 -3.47 -5.84 8.12
CA GLY A 28 -3.47 -5.18 6.82
C GLY A 28 -3.34 -6.15 5.65
N ILE A 29 -2.87 -5.63 4.52
CA ILE A 29 -2.80 -6.37 3.27
C ILE A 29 -1.92 -7.63 3.38
N SER A 30 -0.71 -7.51 3.95
CA SER A 30 0.21 -8.64 4.16
C SER A 30 -0.25 -9.54 5.31
N GLY A 31 -0.63 -8.97 6.47
CA GLY A 31 -1.05 -9.78 7.61
C GLY A 31 -2.32 -10.59 7.36
N GLY A 32 -3.27 -10.06 6.58
CA GLY A 32 -4.43 -10.80 6.12
C GLY A 32 -4.06 -12.00 5.24
N TRP A 33 -3.04 -11.85 4.39
CA TRP A 33 -2.51 -12.95 3.58
C TRP A 33 -1.80 -14.01 4.42
N ALA A 34 -0.92 -13.60 5.36
CA ALA A 34 -0.29 -14.54 6.29
C ALA A 34 -1.35 -15.35 7.05
N ALA A 35 -2.36 -14.67 7.61
CA ALA A 35 -3.44 -15.34 8.33
C ALA A 35 -4.20 -16.33 7.47
N LYS A 36 -4.50 -15.97 6.20
CA LYS A 36 -5.18 -16.86 5.25
C LYS A 36 -4.37 -18.13 5.00
N GLU A 37 -3.13 -18.00 4.58
CA GLU A 37 -2.29 -19.15 4.25
C GLU A 37 -2.07 -20.07 5.47
N LEU A 38 -1.76 -19.50 6.63
CA LEU A 38 -1.54 -20.27 7.87
C LEU A 38 -2.80 -21.03 8.31
N CYS A 39 -3.97 -20.36 8.30
CA CYS A 39 -5.23 -20.97 8.72
C CYS A 39 -5.72 -22.05 7.75
N GLU A 40 -5.54 -21.89 6.43
CA GLU A 40 -5.88 -22.91 5.43
C GLU A 40 -5.07 -24.22 5.62
N HIS A 41 -3.86 -24.10 6.19
CA HIS A 41 -3.03 -25.25 6.52
C HIS A 41 -3.25 -25.78 7.96
N GLY A 42 -4.31 -25.31 8.64
CA GLY A 42 -4.74 -25.80 9.95
C GLY A 42 -3.96 -25.24 11.13
N LEU A 43 -3.17 -24.17 10.95
CA LEU A 43 -2.44 -23.55 12.05
C LEU A 43 -3.34 -22.60 12.84
N LYS A 44 -3.41 -22.81 14.16
CA LYS A 44 -4.10 -21.91 15.08
C LYS A 44 -3.37 -20.57 15.11
N THR A 45 -3.95 -19.56 14.48
CA THR A 45 -3.31 -18.28 14.18
C THR A 45 -3.97 -17.14 14.95
N LEU A 46 -3.16 -16.34 15.66
CA LEU A 46 -3.56 -15.11 16.31
C LEU A 46 -3.11 -13.91 15.45
N VAL A 47 -4.07 -13.09 15.04
CA VAL A 47 -3.79 -11.79 14.41
C VAL A 47 -3.98 -10.68 15.44
N LEU A 48 -2.94 -9.89 15.67
CA LEU A 48 -2.91 -8.76 16.59
C LEU A 48 -3.01 -7.45 15.80
N GLU A 49 -4.05 -6.67 16.08
CA GLU A 49 -4.26 -5.37 15.46
C GLU A 49 -4.31 -4.26 16.51
N ARG A 50 -3.49 -3.22 16.33
CA ARG A 50 -3.44 -2.14 17.33
C ARG A 50 -4.72 -1.29 17.38
N GLY A 51 -5.42 -1.16 16.26
CA GLY A 51 -6.59 -0.32 16.13
C GLY A 51 -7.91 -1.04 16.42
N ARG A 52 -9.00 -0.30 16.20
CA ARG A 52 -10.37 -0.77 16.40
C ARG A 52 -10.75 -1.91 15.45
N ASN A 53 -11.79 -2.65 15.80
CA ASN A 53 -12.41 -3.59 14.87
C ASN A 53 -13.15 -2.85 13.75
N VAL A 54 -13.06 -3.37 12.53
CA VAL A 54 -13.85 -2.94 11.38
C VAL A 54 -14.48 -4.18 10.73
N ARG A 55 -15.80 -4.24 10.74
CA ARG A 55 -16.56 -5.32 10.12
C ARG A 55 -16.95 -4.90 8.70
N HIS A 56 -16.69 -5.76 7.74
CA HIS A 56 -17.07 -5.54 6.36
C HIS A 56 -18.57 -5.21 6.26
N MET A 57 -18.93 -4.22 5.44
CA MET A 57 -20.27 -3.67 5.22
C MET A 57 -20.86 -2.89 6.42
N LEU A 58 -20.64 -3.32 7.65
CA LEU A 58 -21.31 -2.77 8.84
C LEU A 58 -20.65 -1.48 9.34
N ASP A 59 -19.33 -1.41 9.29
CA ASP A 59 -18.56 -0.31 9.86
C ASP A 59 -18.04 0.66 8.78
N TYR A 60 -18.83 0.87 7.72
CA TYR A 60 -18.61 1.83 6.63
C TYR A 60 -19.66 2.96 6.68
N PRO A 61 -19.56 3.90 7.63
CA PRO A 61 -20.65 4.83 7.95
C PRO A 61 -20.98 5.82 6.84
N THR A 62 -20.11 5.96 5.86
CA THR A 62 -20.25 6.94 4.78
C THR A 62 -20.42 6.31 3.40
N ALA A 63 -20.33 4.97 3.31
CA ALA A 63 -20.27 4.25 2.03
C ALA A 63 -21.46 4.51 1.09
N THR A 64 -22.63 4.85 1.64
CA THR A 64 -23.87 5.08 0.89
C THR A 64 -24.40 6.51 1.00
N LYS A 65 -23.72 7.39 1.75
CA LYS A 65 -24.15 8.77 1.91
C LYS A 65 -23.98 9.57 0.62
N ALA A 66 -25.02 10.33 0.29
CA ALA A 66 -24.96 11.33 -0.77
C ALA A 66 -24.22 12.60 -0.29
N PRO A 67 -23.67 13.41 -1.19
CA PRO A 67 -22.89 14.60 -0.82
C PRO A 67 -23.62 15.58 0.11
N TRP A 68 -24.94 15.73 -0.05
CA TRP A 68 -25.76 16.63 0.77
C TRP A 68 -26.09 16.10 2.17
N GLU A 69 -25.76 14.82 2.47
CA GLU A 69 -25.91 14.23 3.81
C GLU A 69 -24.71 14.50 4.72
N PHE A 70 -23.64 15.07 4.18
CA PHE A 70 -22.49 15.50 4.95
C PHE A 70 -22.71 16.91 5.50
N LYS A 71 -22.30 17.13 6.75
CA LYS A 71 -22.50 18.42 7.45
C LYS A 71 -21.93 19.59 6.65
N HIS A 72 -20.78 19.40 6.03
CA HIS A 72 -20.09 20.41 5.23
C HIS A 72 -20.03 20.06 3.73
N ARG A 73 -20.94 19.18 3.26
CA ARG A 73 -21.02 18.71 1.86
C ARG A 73 -19.67 18.19 1.30
N GLY A 74 -18.88 17.54 2.17
CA GLY A 74 -17.56 17.03 1.84
C GLY A 74 -16.43 18.07 1.92
N GLN A 75 -16.73 19.33 2.23
CA GLN A 75 -15.71 20.37 2.40
C GLN A 75 -15.01 20.21 3.75
N MET A 76 -13.68 20.27 3.74
CA MET A 76 -12.88 20.26 4.96
C MET A 76 -12.83 21.65 5.58
N THR A 77 -13.35 21.81 6.79
CA THR A 77 -13.31 23.09 7.50
C THR A 77 -11.90 23.42 7.96
N LYS A 78 -11.61 24.71 8.19
CA LYS A 78 -10.31 25.17 8.71
C LYS A 78 -9.95 24.47 10.04
N GLN A 79 -10.91 24.29 10.93
CA GLN A 79 -10.72 23.56 12.18
C GLN A 79 -10.33 22.10 11.92
N PHE A 80 -11.04 21.42 11.02
CA PHE A 80 -10.75 20.03 10.66
C PHE A 80 -9.34 19.83 10.10
N LEU A 81 -8.86 20.76 9.26
CA LEU A 81 -7.49 20.77 8.74
C LEU A 81 -6.45 21.03 9.84
N GLN A 82 -6.74 21.95 10.77
CA GLN A 82 -5.85 22.23 11.90
C GLN A 82 -5.72 21.05 12.88
N GLU A 83 -6.77 20.25 13.02
CA GLU A 83 -6.76 19.05 13.86
C GLU A 83 -6.03 17.86 13.21
N ASN A 84 -5.86 17.90 11.87
CA ASN A 84 -5.29 16.82 11.07
C ASN A 84 -4.22 17.33 10.07
N PRO A 85 -3.16 18.02 10.53
CA PRO A 85 -2.27 18.78 9.64
C PRO A 85 -1.42 17.91 8.70
N LEU A 86 -1.11 16.67 9.06
CA LEU A 86 -0.36 15.75 8.22
C LEU A 86 -1.30 14.85 7.40
N ILE A 87 -2.22 14.18 8.07
CA ILE A 87 -3.10 13.21 7.43
C ILE A 87 -3.99 13.85 6.36
N SER A 88 -4.34 15.14 6.53
CA SER A 88 -5.17 15.88 5.56
C SER A 88 -4.48 16.15 4.22
N LYS A 89 -3.18 15.93 4.12
CA LYS A 89 -2.44 16.00 2.86
C LYS A 89 -2.68 14.79 1.96
N ALA A 90 -3.15 13.66 2.54
CA ALA A 90 -3.42 12.46 1.76
C ALA A 90 -4.62 12.67 0.83
N ALA A 91 -4.46 12.35 -0.44
CA ALA A 91 -5.50 12.53 -1.48
C ALA A 91 -6.83 11.81 -1.18
N GLY A 92 -6.78 10.72 -0.39
CA GLY A 92 -7.96 9.98 0.02
C GLY A 92 -8.59 10.43 1.35
N PHE A 93 -8.08 11.48 1.99
CA PHE A 93 -8.60 11.97 3.27
C PHE A 93 -9.64 13.07 3.06
N GLY A 94 -10.76 12.99 3.75
CA GLY A 94 -11.84 13.96 3.71
C GLY A 94 -12.86 13.71 4.83
N GLU A 95 -13.88 14.55 4.92
CA GLU A 95 -14.99 14.37 5.88
C GLU A 95 -15.61 12.97 5.80
N ASP A 96 -15.65 12.42 4.60
CA ASP A 96 -16.27 11.15 4.27
C ASP A 96 -15.39 9.92 4.53
N THR A 97 -14.08 10.08 4.70
CA THR A 97 -13.10 9.00 4.83
C THR A 97 -12.28 9.05 6.11
N ALA A 98 -12.30 10.16 6.84
CA ALA A 98 -11.50 10.40 8.04
C ALA A 98 -11.58 9.29 9.10
N HIS A 99 -12.69 8.57 9.16
CA HIS A 99 -12.89 7.46 10.10
C HIS A 99 -11.98 6.24 9.84
N PHE A 100 -11.28 6.17 8.70
CA PHE A 100 -10.28 5.16 8.39
C PHE A 100 -8.84 5.61 8.64
N PHE A 101 -8.65 6.84 9.03
CA PHE A 101 -7.32 7.40 9.30
C PHE A 101 -7.13 7.67 10.79
N ILE A 102 -5.89 7.78 11.23
CA ILE A 102 -5.56 8.19 12.59
C ILE A 102 -5.80 9.69 12.77
N LYS A 103 -5.77 10.13 14.03
CA LYS A 103 -5.59 11.55 14.35
C LYS A 103 -4.12 11.81 14.66
N ASP A 104 -3.51 12.79 14.01
CA ASP A 104 -2.07 13.07 14.14
C ASP A 104 -1.63 13.25 15.59
N LYS A 105 -2.42 13.97 16.39
CA LYS A 105 -2.13 14.25 17.81
C LYS A 105 -2.07 13.01 18.70
N ASP A 106 -2.81 11.94 18.36
CA ASP A 106 -2.92 10.74 19.18
C ASP A 106 -1.78 9.74 18.88
N HIS A 107 -1.07 9.95 17.76
CA HIS A 107 0.00 9.08 17.29
C HIS A 107 1.23 9.86 16.82
N PRO A 108 1.94 10.55 17.76
CA PRO A 108 3.10 11.36 17.40
C PRO A 108 4.27 10.52 16.91
N TYR A 109 5.14 11.14 16.12
CA TYR A 109 6.48 10.67 15.73
C TYR A 109 7.38 11.91 15.60
N ILE A 110 8.69 11.71 15.47
CA ILE A 110 9.66 12.78 15.39
C ILE A 110 10.19 12.89 13.96
N GLN A 111 10.11 14.05 13.37
CA GLN A 111 10.65 14.35 12.05
C GLN A 111 12.02 15.01 12.21
N GLU A 112 13.10 14.26 12.09
CA GLU A 112 14.46 14.82 11.97
C GLU A 112 14.63 15.46 10.59
N LYS A 113 14.04 14.84 9.56
CA LYS A 113 13.73 15.43 8.26
C LYS A 113 12.23 15.36 8.02
N PRO A 114 11.63 16.30 7.28
CA PRO A 114 10.20 16.28 6.99
C PRO A 114 9.78 14.97 6.32
N PHE A 115 8.73 14.34 6.86
CA PHE A 115 8.17 13.09 6.32
C PHE A 115 6.68 13.02 6.63
N ASP A 116 5.84 12.86 5.64
CA ASP A 116 4.38 12.81 5.79
C ASP A 116 3.90 11.36 5.95
N TRP A 117 3.88 10.86 7.19
CA TRP A 117 3.52 9.47 7.48
C TRP A 117 2.00 9.26 7.58
N ILE A 118 1.41 8.71 6.53
CA ILE A 118 -0.04 8.45 6.43
C ILE A 118 -0.38 7.07 7.03
N ARG A 119 -1.27 7.06 8.03
CA ARG A 119 -1.59 5.85 8.82
C ARG A 119 -3.10 5.62 8.97
N GLY A 120 -3.47 4.34 9.04
CA GLY A 120 -4.82 3.90 9.39
C GLY A 120 -4.73 2.69 10.31
N TYR A 121 -5.10 2.85 11.59
CA TYR A 121 -5.04 1.80 12.60
C TYR A 121 -6.43 1.23 12.86
N GLN A 122 -6.72 0.12 12.20
CA GLN A 122 -7.93 -0.68 12.35
C GLN A 122 -7.74 -2.05 11.72
N VAL A 123 -8.60 -3.00 12.08
CA VAL A 123 -8.67 -4.30 11.39
C VAL A 123 -8.85 -4.07 9.90
N GLY A 124 -7.93 -4.65 9.11
CA GLY A 124 -7.84 -4.40 7.67
C GLY A 124 -6.79 -3.34 7.29
N GLY A 125 -6.36 -2.50 8.22
CA GLY A 125 -5.33 -1.46 7.98
C GLY A 125 -5.60 -0.62 6.75
N LYS A 126 -4.53 -0.23 6.04
CA LYS A 126 -4.60 0.54 4.79
C LYS A 126 -5.21 -0.24 3.61
N SER A 127 -5.50 -1.55 3.72
CA SER A 127 -6.24 -2.27 2.67
C SER A 127 -7.66 -1.74 2.43
N LEU A 128 -8.20 -0.96 3.37
CA LEU A 128 -9.49 -0.27 3.24
C LEU A 128 -9.41 0.96 2.32
N THR A 129 -8.25 1.62 2.26
CA THR A 129 -8.05 2.92 1.59
C THR A 129 -6.91 2.92 0.56
N TRP A 130 -6.35 1.76 0.20
CA TRP A 130 -5.25 1.68 -0.77
C TRP A 130 -5.69 2.00 -2.21
N GLY A 131 -4.72 2.27 -3.11
CA GLY A 131 -4.96 2.58 -4.52
C GLY A 131 -5.51 1.41 -5.35
N ARG A 132 -5.40 0.18 -4.92
CA ARG A 132 -5.80 -1.08 -5.60
C ARG A 132 -4.95 -1.42 -6.82
N ALA A 133 -3.89 -0.69 -7.09
CA ALA A 133 -2.97 -0.94 -8.19
C ALA A 133 -2.18 -2.25 -7.97
N CYS A 134 -2.13 -3.10 -8.99
CA CYS A 134 -1.62 -4.47 -8.93
C CYS A 134 -0.75 -4.81 -10.15
N GLN A 135 0.26 -3.98 -10.44
CA GLN A 135 1.26 -4.30 -11.44
C GLN A 135 2.25 -5.32 -10.87
N ARG A 136 2.66 -6.28 -11.69
CA ARG A 136 3.78 -7.15 -11.37
C ARG A 136 5.08 -6.38 -11.53
N TRP A 137 5.97 -6.50 -10.55
CA TRP A 137 7.36 -6.14 -10.76
C TRP A 137 7.97 -7.10 -11.76
N SER A 138 8.76 -6.58 -12.70
CA SER A 138 9.47 -7.37 -13.70
C SER A 138 10.88 -7.75 -13.23
N GLN A 139 11.62 -8.50 -14.05
CA GLN A 139 13.02 -8.76 -13.77
C GLN A 139 13.88 -7.49 -13.74
N PHE A 140 13.42 -6.40 -14.39
CA PHE A 140 14.14 -5.11 -14.35
C PHE A 140 14.22 -4.56 -12.92
N GLU A 141 13.15 -4.58 -12.14
CA GLU A 141 13.11 -4.09 -10.76
C GLU A 141 13.94 -4.98 -9.82
N PHE A 142 13.88 -6.31 -9.98
CA PHE A 142 14.67 -7.24 -9.17
C PHE A 142 16.17 -7.13 -9.47
N SER A 143 16.56 -6.80 -10.69
CA SER A 143 17.96 -6.65 -11.08
C SER A 143 18.50 -5.21 -10.93
N ALA A 144 17.65 -4.22 -10.70
CA ALA A 144 18.02 -2.81 -10.68
C ALA A 144 19.18 -2.49 -9.72
N PRO A 145 19.19 -2.97 -8.45
CA PRO A 145 20.31 -2.68 -7.55
C PRO A 145 21.66 -3.16 -8.07
N ALA A 146 21.72 -4.37 -8.63
CA ALA A 146 22.96 -4.92 -9.20
C ALA A 146 23.34 -4.21 -10.51
N ARG A 147 22.37 -3.92 -11.36
CA ARG A 147 22.58 -3.29 -12.67
C ARG A 147 23.07 -1.85 -12.58
N TYR A 148 22.56 -1.10 -11.61
CA TYR A 148 22.92 0.31 -11.41
C TYR A 148 23.97 0.52 -10.31
N GLY A 149 24.35 -0.55 -9.59
CA GLY A 149 25.39 -0.48 -8.56
C GLY A 149 24.96 0.24 -7.28
N TYR A 150 23.66 0.25 -6.96
CA TYR A 150 23.17 0.80 -5.70
C TYR A 150 22.57 -0.29 -4.79
N GLY A 151 22.65 -0.10 -3.48
CA GLY A 151 22.02 -1.01 -2.51
C GLY A 151 22.59 -2.43 -2.54
N ILE A 152 21.73 -3.43 -2.47
CA ILE A 152 22.08 -4.86 -2.49
C ILE A 152 21.21 -5.60 -3.50
N GLU A 153 21.76 -6.68 -4.05
CA GLU A 153 21.05 -7.57 -4.95
C GLU A 153 19.86 -8.23 -4.22
N TRP A 154 18.72 -8.28 -4.88
CA TRP A 154 17.58 -9.06 -4.41
C TRP A 154 17.97 -10.55 -4.33
N PRO A 155 17.56 -11.26 -3.25
CA PRO A 155 17.87 -12.69 -3.13
C PRO A 155 16.95 -13.58 -3.96
N ILE A 156 15.97 -13.00 -4.67
CA ILE A 156 14.99 -13.65 -5.56
C ILE A 156 14.84 -12.87 -6.85
N GLY A 157 14.36 -13.53 -7.91
CA GLY A 157 14.04 -12.92 -9.19
C GLY A 157 12.57 -13.07 -9.57
N TYR A 158 12.21 -12.56 -10.75
CA TYR A 158 10.82 -12.61 -11.26
C TYR A 158 10.26 -14.03 -11.34
N GLU A 159 11.05 -14.98 -11.85
CA GLU A 159 10.59 -16.37 -12.06
C GLU A 159 10.19 -17.06 -10.75
N GLU A 160 10.87 -16.72 -9.64
CA GLU A 160 10.55 -17.29 -8.34
C GLU A 160 9.26 -16.73 -7.75
N ILE A 161 8.92 -15.48 -8.05
CA ILE A 161 7.75 -14.81 -7.49
C ILE A 161 6.52 -14.89 -8.41
N ALA A 162 6.70 -15.12 -9.70
CA ALA A 162 5.63 -15.14 -10.71
C ALA A 162 4.47 -16.11 -10.38
N PRO A 163 4.70 -17.33 -9.88
CA PRO A 163 3.61 -18.23 -9.46
C PRO A 163 2.80 -17.66 -8.30
N TRP A 164 3.44 -16.92 -7.39
CA TRP A 164 2.79 -16.30 -6.24
C TRP A 164 1.99 -15.06 -6.64
N TYR A 165 2.43 -14.31 -7.64
CA TYR A 165 1.61 -13.28 -8.27
C TYR A 165 0.32 -13.88 -8.81
N SER A 166 0.41 -14.97 -9.61
CA SER A 166 -0.77 -15.65 -10.16
C SER A 166 -1.71 -16.18 -9.06
N HIS A 167 -1.16 -16.72 -7.97
CA HIS A 167 -1.94 -17.18 -6.82
C HIS A 167 -2.73 -16.03 -6.18
N VAL A 168 -2.09 -14.88 -5.97
CA VAL A 168 -2.71 -13.71 -5.38
C VAL A 168 -3.75 -13.11 -6.32
N GLU A 169 -3.40 -12.86 -7.58
CA GLU A 169 -4.28 -12.23 -8.58
C GLU A 169 -5.60 -12.98 -8.76
N LYS A 170 -5.56 -14.32 -8.85
CA LYS A 170 -6.76 -15.16 -8.94
C LYS A 170 -7.67 -15.03 -7.73
N PHE A 171 -7.08 -14.94 -6.53
CA PHE A 171 -7.85 -14.88 -5.30
C PHE A 171 -8.45 -13.50 -5.04
N ILE A 172 -7.69 -12.41 -5.29
CA ILE A 172 -8.19 -11.05 -5.04
C ILE A 172 -9.09 -10.52 -6.16
N GLY A 173 -8.90 -11.03 -7.39
CA GLY A 173 -9.57 -10.55 -8.60
C GLY A 173 -8.96 -9.25 -9.09
N VAL A 174 -7.96 -9.36 -9.98
CA VAL A 174 -7.32 -8.23 -10.66
C VAL A 174 -7.94 -8.08 -12.05
N CYS A 175 -8.42 -6.89 -12.40
CA CYS A 175 -8.84 -6.58 -13.77
C CYS A 175 -7.67 -5.99 -14.56
N GLY A 176 -7.64 -6.22 -15.87
CA GLY A 176 -6.57 -5.73 -16.74
C GLY A 176 -6.57 -6.41 -18.10
N VAL A 177 -5.54 -6.12 -18.88
CA VAL A 177 -5.28 -6.71 -20.20
C VAL A 177 -3.87 -7.32 -20.21
N ARG A 178 -3.69 -8.37 -20.99
CA ARG A 178 -2.37 -8.92 -21.29
C ARG A 178 -1.82 -8.19 -22.49
N ASP A 179 -0.88 -7.27 -22.23
CA ASP A 179 -0.34 -6.35 -23.22
C ASP A 179 1.03 -6.79 -23.74
N GLY A 180 1.67 -7.81 -23.15
CA GLY A 180 2.98 -8.33 -23.55
C GLY A 180 4.14 -7.36 -23.29
N ILE A 181 4.02 -6.46 -22.32
CA ILE A 181 5.03 -5.45 -22.02
C ILE A 181 6.06 -6.03 -21.04
N GLU A 182 7.33 -6.08 -21.45
CA GLU A 182 8.41 -6.66 -20.65
C GLU A 182 8.59 -5.97 -19.28
N ALA A 183 8.52 -4.63 -19.26
CA ALA A 183 8.62 -3.83 -18.03
C ALA A 183 7.37 -3.92 -17.13
N MET A 184 6.29 -4.55 -17.59
CA MET A 184 5.07 -4.75 -16.83
C MET A 184 4.46 -6.11 -17.18
N PRO A 185 5.01 -7.23 -16.67
CA PRO A 185 4.64 -8.59 -17.07
C PRO A 185 3.16 -8.88 -16.90
N ASP A 186 2.64 -9.72 -17.78
CA ASP A 186 1.24 -10.12 -17.78
C ASP A 186 0.88 -11.00 -16.58
N GLY A 187 -0.36 -10.89 -16.14
CA GLY A 187 -0.92 -11.60 -14.99
C GLY A 187 -2.21 -12.36 -15.30
N GLU A 188 -2.93 -12.70 -14.23
CA GLU A 188 -4.22 -13.41 -14.26
C GLU A 188 -5.35 -12.39 -14.10
N TYR A 189 -5.92 -11.95 -15.23
CA TYR A 189 -6.84 -10.80 -15.22
C TYR A 189 -8.29 -11.19 -15.48
N LEU A 190 -9.18 -10.46 -14.82
CA LEU A 190 -10.57 -10.23 -15.21
C LEU A 190 -10.61 -9.16 -16.31
N PRO A 191 -11.68 -9.04 -17.09
CA PRO A 191 -11.80 -7.99 -18.09
C PRO A 191 -11.53 -6.60 -17.49
N PRO A 192 -10.93 -5.66 -18.24
CA PRO A 192 -10.64 -4.31 -17.74
C PRO A 192 -11.91 -3.46 -17.63
N PHE A 193 -11.80 -2.30 -17.02
CA PHE A 193 -12.68 -1.18 -17.34
C PHE A 193 -12.20 -0.52 -18.63
N ASP A 194 -13.14 -0.10 -19.47
CA ASP A 194 -12.82 0.60 -20.71
C ASP A 194 -12.22 2.00 -20.43
N PHE A 195 -11.41 2.49 -21.36
CA PHE A 195 -11.03 3.89 -21.40
C PHE A 195 -12.26 4.77 -21.63
N ASN A 196 -12.29 5.95 -21.02
CA ASN A 196 -13.21 6.98 -21.48
C ASN A 196 -12.72 7.61 -22.80
N ALA A 197 -13.53 8.50 -23.41
CA ALA A 197 -13.23 9.05 -24.73
C ALA A 197 -11.89 9.81 -24.78
N ALA A 198 -11.59 10.60 -23.76
CA ALA A 198 -10.35 11.37 -23.69
C ALA A 198 -9.13 10.46 -23.41
N GLU A 199 -9.28 9.47 -22.51
CA GLU A 199 -8.23 8.48 -22.27
C GLU A 199 -7.89 7.68 -23.53
N ALA A 200 -8.91 7.24 -24.28
CA ALA A 200 -8.73 6.52 -25.55
C ALA A 200 -8.04 7.39 -26.60
N HIS A 201 -8.41 8.66 -26.72
CA HIS A 201 -7.78 9.61 -27.63
C HIS A 201 -6.29 9.79 -27.32
N ILE A 202 -5.94 10.02 -26.04
CA ILE A 202 -4.55 10.19 -25.61
C ILE A 202 -3.76 8.88 -25.83
N GLN A 203 -4.35 7.73 -25.54
CA GLN A 203 -3.74 6.42 -25.79
C GLN A 203 -3.41 6.21 -27.27
N GLN A 204 -4.35 6.54 -28.17
CA GLN A 204 -4.13 6.46 -29.62
C GLN A 204 -3.01 7.40 -30.08
N SER A 205 -2.98 8.64 -29.57
CA SER A 205 -1.92 9.58 -29.86
C SER A 205 -0.55 9.09 -29.42
N ILE A 206 -0.42 8.56 -28.18
CA ILE A 206 0.83 8.00 -27.68
C ILE A 206 1.28 6.84 -28.58
N SER A 207 0.39 5.91 -28.90
CA SER A 207 0.69 4.76 -29.75
C SER A 207 1.12 5.14 -31.17
N ALA A 208 0.57 6.23 -31.71
CA ALA A 208 0.92 6.73 -33.03
C ALA A 208 2.29 7.44 -33.08
N ASN A 209 2.67 8.11 -32.01
CA ASN A 209 3.86 8.95 -31.95
C ASN A 209 5.09 8.27 -31.33
N TYR A 210 4.91 7.20 -30.52
CA TYR A 210 5.99 6.56 -29.79
C TYR A 210 5.93 5.04 -29.96
N LYS A 211 7.08 4.41 -30.14
CA LYS A 211 7.19 2.95 -30.30
C LYS A 211 7.42 2.21 -28.98
N ASP A 212 7.96 2.91 -28.00
CA ASP A 212 8.45 2.39 -26.71
C ASP A 212 7.57 2.81 -25.53
N ARG A 213 6.51 3.56 -25.78
CA ARG A 213 5.59 4.06 -24.74
C ARG A 213 4.23 3.43 -24.88
N HIS A 214 3.79 2.75 -23.84
CA HIS A 214 2.56 1.96 -23.84
C HIS A 214 1.63 2.43 -22.73
N LEU A 215 0.63 3.24 -23.11
CA LEU A 215 -0.47 3.58 -22.22
C LEU A 215 -1.51 2.46 -22.30
N VAL A 216 -1.68 1.74 -21.20
CA VAL A 216 -2.48 0.51 -21.15
C VAL A 216 -3.58 0.59 -20.09
N HIS A 217 -4.52 -0.36 -20.15
CA HIS A 217 -5.56 -0.50 -19.14
C HIS A 217 -4.96 -0.76 -17.76
N ALA A 218 -5.60 -0.18 -16.77
CA ALA A 218 -5.22 -0.38 -15.38
C ALA A 218 -5.24 -1.86 -14.98
N ARG A 219 -4.25 -2.26 -14.18
CA ARG A 219 -4.18 -3.57 -13.52
C ARG A 219 -4.51 -3.37 -12.05
N TRP A 220 -5.79 -3.51 -11.71
CA TRP A 220 -6.32 -3.08 -10.41
C TRP A 220 -7.19 -4.17 -9.78
N ALA A 221 -7.14 -4.27 -8.45
CA ALA A 221 -7.89 -5.27 -7.68
C ALA A 221 -9.38 -4.93 -7.59
N HIS A 222 -10.06 -4.91 -8.74
CA HIS A 222 -11.51 -4.67 -8.86
C HIS A 222 -12.21 -5.84 -9.56
N LEU A 223 -13.34 -6.28 -9.03
CA LEU A 223 -14.15 -7.35 -9.59
C LEU A 223 -15.05 -6.83 -10.71
N THR A 224 -14.52 -6.75 -11.91
CA THR A 224 -15.31 -6.42 -13.12
C THR A 224 -16.20 -7.60 -13.54
N GLU A 225 -15.68 -8.82 -13.41
CA GLU A 225 -16.39 -10.06 -13.67
C GLU A 225 -16.03 -11.09 -12.60
N PRO A 226 -16.76 -11.13 -11.46
CA PRO A 226 -16.48 -12.05 -10.36
C PRO A 226 -16.57 -13.51 -10.80
N LYS A 227 -15.67 -14.34 -10.28
CA LYS A 227 -15.69 -15.81 -10.42
C LYS A 227 -16.14 -16.46 -9.12
N GLU A 228 -16.36 -17.78 -9.16
CA GLU A 228 -16.86 -18.56 -8.01
C GLU A 228 -16.07 -18.29 -6.71
N ILE A 229 -14.74 -18.22 -6.80
CA ILE A 229 -13.89 -17.93 -5.64
C ILE A 229 -14.23 -16.59 -4.97
N HIS A 230 -14.63 -15.59 -5.76
CA HIS A 230 -15.01 -14.28 -5.25
C HIS A 230 -16.39 -14.30 -4.57
N PHE A 231 -17.36 -15.03 -5.14
CA PHE A 231 -18.68 -15.24 -4.52
C PHE A 231 -18.54 -16.01 -3.22
N GLN A 232 -17.67 -16.99 -3.14
CA GLN A 232 -17.36 -17.70 -1.90
C GLN A 232 -16.75 -16.78 -0.82
N GLN A 233 -16.07 -15.71 -1.20
CA GLN A 233 -15.62 -14.66 -0.26
C GLN A 233 -16.76 -13.73 0.18
N GLY A 234 -17.94 -13.80 -0.45
CA GLY A 234 -19.05 -12.88 -0.24
C GLY A 234 -18.92 -11.56 -1.01
N ARG A 235 -18.04 -11.52 -2.02
CA ARG A 235 -17.75 -10.34 -2.84
C ARG A 235 -18.50 -10.43 -4.17
N VAL A 236 -18.94 -9.28 -4.67
CA VAL A 236 -19.70 -9.19 -5.92
C VAL A 236 -19.09 -8.16 -6.87
N LYS A 237 -19.65 -8.05 -8.08
CA LYS A 237 -19.19 -7.16 -9.14
C LYS A 237 -19.05 -5.71 -8.64
N CYS A 238 -17.98 -5.04 -9.04
CA CYS A 238 -17.77 -3.62 -8.81
C CYS A 238 -18.88 -2.81 -9.48
N GLN A 239 -19.52 -1.93 -8.73
CA GLN A 239 -20.61 -1.08 -9.20
C GLN A 239 -20.12 0.25 -9.83
N ALA A 240 -18.82 0.41 -10.05
CA ALA A 240 -18.19 1.61 -10.63
C ALA A 240 -18.61 2.95 -9.99
N ARG A 241 -18.92 2.94 -8.69
CA ARG A 241 -19.38 4.14 -7.96
C ARG A 241 -18.27 5.15 -7.68
N ASN A 242 -17.02 4.75 -7.83
CA ASN A 242 -15.83 5.53 -7.49
C ASN A 242 -15.79 6.07 -6.02
N LEU A 243 -16.45 5.39 -5.09
CA LEU A 243 -16.51 5.71 -3.65
C LEU A 243 -15.67 4.72 -2.83
N CYS A 244 -14.59 4.21 -3.41
CA CYS A 244 -13.79 3.11 -2.84
C CYS A 244 -13.16 3.47 -1.49
N MET A 245 -12.73 4.72 -1.32
CA MET A 245 -12.10 5.21 -0.07
C MET A 245 -13.06 5.25 1.13
N ARG A 246 -14.38 5.18 0.91
CA ARG A 246 -15.40 5.13 1.98
C ARG A 246 -15.67 3.73 2.51
N GLY A 247 -14.96 2.72 1.98
CA GLY A 247 -15.27 1.30 2.12
C GLY A 247 -16.31 0.83 1.10
N CYS A 248 -16.11 -0.35 0.51
CA CYS A 248 -17.02 -0.88 -0.50
C CYS A 248 -17.97 -1.92 0.10
N PRO A 249 -19.28 -1.64 0.26
CA PRO A 249 -20.22 -2.60 0.83
C PRO A 249 -20.44 -3.83 -0.07
N TYR A 250 -20.06 -3.75 -1.34
CA TYR A 250 -20.15 -4.84 -2.30
C TYR A 250 -18.91 -5.75 -2.33
N GLY A 251 -17.82 -5.39 -1.61
CA GLY A 251 -16.54 -6.07 -1.75
C GLY A 251 -15.99 -6.01 -3.17
N GLY A 252 -16.41 -5.03 -3.99
CA GLY A 252 -16.04 -4.89 -5.39
C GLY A 252 -14.54 -4.65 -5.61
N TYR A 253 -13.82 -4.13 -4.62
CA TYR A 253 -12.36 -4.15 -4.57
C TYR A 253 -11.86 -5.05 -3.43
N PHE A 254 -10.62 -5.48 -3.51
CA PHE A 254 -9.99 -6.29 -2.47
C PHE A 254 -9.63 -5.47 -1.23
N SER A 255 -10.01 -5.98 -0.05
CA SER A 255 -9.49 -5.58 1.26
C SER A 255 -9.39 -6.79 2.18
N SER A 256 -8.52 -6.75 3.18
CA SER A 256 -8.38 -7.88 4.11
C SER A 256 -9.69 -8.23 4.81
N VAL A 257 -10.50 -7.23 5.17
CA VAL A 257 -11.78 -7.45 5.86
C VAL A 257 -12.90 -7.98 4.96
N SER A 258 -12.79 -7.84 3.65
CA SER A 258 -13.76 -8.37 2.70
C SER A 258 -13.34 -9.72 2.08
N SER A 259 -12.09 -10.15 2.30
CA SER A 259 -11.52 -11.29 1.57
C SER A 259 -10.71 -12.22 2.47
N THR A 260 -9.43 -11.94 2.73
CA THR A 260 -8.50 -12.87 3.40
C THR A 260 -8.88 -13.20 4.84
N LEU A 261 -9.29 -12.23 5.65
CA LEU A 261 -9.68 -12.48 7.04
C LEU A 261 -10.98 -13.28 7.17
N PRO A 262 -12.08 -12.96 6.45
CA PRO A 262 -13.27 -13.81 6.43
C PRO A 262 -12.99 -15.21 5.89
N TRP A 263 -12.10 -15.34 4.91
CA TRP A 263 -11.70 -16.64 4.37
C TRP A 263 -10.96 -17.47 5.41
N ALA A 264 -9.95 -16.90 6.07
CA ALA A 264 -9.24 -17.55 7.18
C ALA A 264 -10.19 -17.95 8.32
N LYS A 265 -11.19 -17.10 8.63
CA LYS A 265 -12.18 -17.38 9.67
C LYS A 265 -12.99 -18.64 9.40
N LYS A 266 -13.33 -18.94 8.12
CA LYS A 266 -14.09 -20.15 7.76
C LYS A 266 -13.39 -21.45 8.12
N THR A 267 -12.06 -21.43 8.25
CA THR A 267 -11.28 -22.61 8.66
C THR A 267 -11.46 -22.98 10.15
N GLY A 268 -11.94 -22.05 10.97
CA GLY A 268 -12.04 -22.21 12.42
C GLY A 268 -10.73 -21.98 13.20
N TYR A 269 -9.60 -21.70 12.51
CA TYR A 269 -8.28 -21.54 13.13
C TYR A 269 -7.89 -20.09 13.41
N LEU A 270 -8.69 -19.10 12.95
CA LEU A 270 -8.37 -17.68 13.10
C LEU A 270 -8.90 -17.09 14.42
N THR A 271 -8.02 -16.41 15.13
CA THR A 271 -8.38 -15.42 16.17
C THR A 271 -7.88 -14.05 15.77
N VAL A 272 -8.75 -13.04 15.72
CA VAL A 272 -8.35 -11.64 15.52
C VAL A 272 -8.59 -10.87 16.81
N ARG A 273 -7.55 -10.20 17.31
CA ARG A 273 -7.62 -9.38 18.53
C ARG A 273 -7.32 -7.92 18.17
N PRO A 274 -8.33 -7.04 18.04
CA PRO A 274 -8.14 -5.60 17.91
C PRO A 274 -7.70 -4.97 19.23
N PHE A 275 -7.39 -3.69 19.24
CA PHE A 275 -6.91 -2.93 20.38
C PHE A 275 -5.66 -3.56 21.05
N SER A 276 -4.79 -4.16 20.24
CA SER A 276 -3.63 -4.93 20.67
C SER A 276 -2.35 -4.29 20.14
N VAL A 277 -1.78 -3.41 20.94
CA VAL A 277 -0.53 -2.74 20.63
C VAL A 277 0.62 -3.67 20.94
N VAL A 278 1.26 -4.23 19.91
CA VAL A 278 2.44 -5.08 20.10
C VAL A 278 3.61 -4.20 20.51
N HIS A 279 4.11 -4.42 21.72
CA HIS A 279 5.25 -3.73 22.29
C HIS A 279 6.55 -4.29 21.72
N SER A 280 6.73 -5.60 21.79
CA SER A 280 7.98 -6.28 21.41
C SER A 280 7.76 -7.77 21.17
N ILE A 281 8.70 -8.38 20.46
CA ILE A 281 8.84 -9.82 20.31
C ILE A 281 9.70 -10.35 21.47
N ILE A 282 9.28 -11.44 22.07
CA ILE A 282 9.96 -12.08 23.20
C ILE A 282 10.93 -13.12 22.65
N TYR A 283 12.23 -12.88 22.84
CA TYR A 283 13.28 -13.81 22.45
C TYR A 283 13.75 -14.67 23.64
N ASP A 284 13.91 -15.97 23.42
CA ASP A 284 14.43 -16.92 24.39
C ASP A 284 15.85 -17.34 23.97
N ALA A 285 16.85 -16.89 24.71
CA ALA A 285 18.25 -17.15 24.39
C ALA A 285 18.63 -18.64 24.55
N GLN A 286 17.95 -19.39 25.43
CA GLN A 286 18.22 -20.84 25.61
C GLN A 286 17.69 -21.63 24.41
N LYS A 287 16.57 -21.22 23.83
CA LYS A 287 15.97 -21.85 22.65
C LYS A 287 16.52 -21.27 21.34
N ASN A 288 17.25 -20.17 21.41
CA ASN A 288 17.75 -19.42 20.26
C ASN A 288 16.65 -19.06 19.24
N LYS A 289 15.47 -18.66 19.72
CA LYS A 289 14.31 -18.30 18.91
C LYS A 289 13.34 -17.36 19.62
N ALA A 290 12.50 -16.71 18.85
CA ALA A 290 11.35 -15.98 19.37
C ALA A 290 10.32 -16.97 19.93
N VAL A 291 9.75 -16.68 21.08
CA VAL A 291 8.74 -17.55 21.72
C VAL A 291 7.36 -16.92 21.78
N GLY A 292 7.24 -15.62 21.49
CA GLY A 292 5.97 -14.91 21.56
C GLY A 292 6.12 -13.41 21.41
N VAL A 293 5.06 -12.71 21.77
CA VAL A 293 5.00 -11.24 21.70
C VAL A 293 4.39 -10.67 22.97
N ARG A 294 4.87 -9.50 23.38
CA ARG A 294 4.30 -8.69 24.45
C ARG A 294 3.33 -7.67 23.87
N VAL A 295 2.12 -7.65 24.39
CA VAL A 295 1.01 -6.82 23.92
C VAL A 295 0.51 -5.92 25.02
N ILE A 296 0.26 -4.66 24.71
CA ILE A 296 -0.46 -3.71 25.56
C ILE A 296 -1.88 -3.60 25.01
N ASP A 297 -2.87 -3.90 25.84
CA ASP A 297 -4.28 -3.68 25.49
C ASP A 297 -4.58 -2.19 25.50
N ASP A 298 -5.06 -1.66 24.38
CA ASP A 298 -5.27 -0.22 24.23
C ASP A 298 -6.37 0.33 25.15
N ASN A 299 -7.39 -0.46 25.46
CA ASN A 299 -8.50 -0.04 26.30
C ASN A 299 -8.14 -0.08 27.81
N THR A 300 -7.47 -1.15 28.24
CA THR A 300 -7.21 -1.42 29.66
C THR A 300 -5.80 -1.06 30.09
N LYS A 301 -4.88 -0.84 29.13
CA LYS A 301 -3.43 -0.67 29.32
C LYS A 301 -2.74 -1.86 30.00
N GLN A 302 -3.42 -2.99 30.12
CA GLN A 302 -2.84 -4.23 30.65
C GLN A 302 -1.87 -4.85 29.67
N ILE A 303 -0.77 -5.38 30.21
CA ILE A 303 0.24 -6.12 29.46
C ILE A 303 -0.11 -7.59 29.48
N THR A 304 -0.07 -8.23 28.31
CA THR A 304 -0.31 -9.67 28.13
C THR A 304 0.70 -10.23 27.14
N ASP A 305 1.33 -11.34 27.50
CA ASP A 305 2.23 -12.07 26.60
C ASP A 305 1.45 -13.19 25.89
N PHE A 306 1.63 -13.28 24.55
CA PHE A 306 1.10 -14.36 23.70
C PHE A 306 2.26 -15.15 23.13
N PHE A 307 2.10 -16.45 23.01
CA PHE A 307 3.17 -17.39 22.63
C PHE A 307 2.83 -18.10 21.34
N ALA A 308 3.85 -18.31 20.48
CA ALA A 308 3.72 -19.05 19.24
C ALA A 308 5.06 -19.63 18.77
N ARG A 309 4.98 -20.60 17.85
CA ARG A 309 6.15 -21.22 17.22
C ARG A 309 6.72 -20.33 16.12
N ILE A 310 5.87 -19.62 15.36
CA ILE A 310 6.28 -18.71 14.30
C ILE A 310 5.60 -17.35 14.47
N ILE A 311 6.28 -16.29 14.05
CA ILE A 311 5.81 -14.90 14.14
C ILE A 311 5.98 -14.21 12.80
N PHE A 312 4.90 -13.62 12.28
CA PHE A 312 4.88 -12.77 11.10
C PHE A 312 4.74 -11.31 11.53
N VAL A 313 5.68 -10.46 11.13
CA VAL A 313 5.67 -9.02 11.39
C VAL A 313 5.16 -8.32 10.14
N ASN A 314 3.92 -7.82 10.22
CA ASN A 314 3.15 -7.23 9.12
C ASN A 314 2.45 -5.93 9.57
N ALA A 315 3.12 -5.15 10.41
CA ALA A 315 2.56 -3.97 11.07
C ALA A 315 2.57 -2.69 10.18
N SER A 316 2.86 -2.79 8.90
CA SER A 316 3.25 -1.74 7.96
C SER A 316 4.70 -1.28 8.19
N THR A 317 5.41 -0.99 7.12
CA THR A 317 6.87 -0.80 7.06
C THR A 317 7.51 -0.17 8.29
N LEU A 318 7.09 1.04 8.63
CA LEU A 318 7.70 1.80 9.72
C LEU A 318 7.32 1.27 11.11
N ASN A 319 6.10 0.76 11.28
CA ASN A 319 5.71 0.08 12.52
C ASN A 319 6.40 -1.29 12.68
N SER A 320 6.65 -2.01 11.58
CA SER A 320 7.41 -3.27 11.63
C SER A 320 8.85 -3.02 12.07
N ASN A 321 9.49 -1.97 11.54
CA ASN A 321 10.79 -1.51 12.03
C ASN A 321 10.74 -1.10 13.51
N LEU A 322 9.72 -0.36 13.95
CA LEU A 322 9.53 0.03 15.35
C LEU A 322 9.43 -1.19 16.28
N VAL A 323 8.61 -2.18 15.92
CA VAL A 323 8.45 -3.41 16.71
C VAL A 323 9.77 -4.16 16.83
N LEU A 324 10.50 -4.33 15.72
CA LEU A 324 11.79 -5.02 15.72
C LEU A 324 12.87 -4.28 16.51
N LEU A 325 12.98 -2.95 16.34
CA LEU A 325 13.91 -2.09 17.08
C LEU A 325 13.61 -2.11 18.59
N ASN A 326 12.34 -2.15 18.97
CA ASN A 326 11.93 -2.20 20.39
C ASN A 326 11.99 -3.61 20.99
N SER A 327 12.28 -4.65 20.19
CA SER A 327 12.44 -6.04 20.62
C SER A 327 13.87 -6.32 21.03
N THR A 328 14.26 -5.78 22.19
CA THR A 328 15.62 -5.93 22.73
C THR A 328 15.75 -7.11 23.70
N SER A 329 16.94 -7.67 23.80
CA SER A 329 17.35 -8.70 24.75
C SER A 329 18.86 -8.64 24.96
N ASP A 330 19.42 -9.43 25.90
CA ASP A 330 20.87 -9.54 26.08
C ASP A 330 21.57 -9.98 24.79
N ARG A 331 20.93 -10.84 23.99
CA ARG A 331 21.45 -11.29 22.69
C ARG A 331 21.31 -10.21 21.60
N PHE A 332 20.26 -9.41 21.63
CA PHE A 332 19.96 -8.39 20.64
C PHE A 332 19.71 -7.03 21.33
N PRO A 333 20.75 -6.35 21.82
CA PRO A 333 20.60 -5.14 22.63
C PRO A 333 20.08 -3.92 21.85
N ILE A 334 20.16 -3.93 20.51
CA ILE A 334 19.77 -2.81 19.62
C ILE A 334 18.63 -3.19 18.66
N GLY A 335 17.86 -4.22 19.00
CA GLY A 335 16.73 -4.71 18.20
C GLY A 335 16.91 -6.13 17.70
N LEU A 336 15.82 -6.85 17.52
CA LEU A 336 15.81 -8.27 17.17
C LEU A 336 16.49 -8.53 15.82
N GLY A 337 17.51 -9.39 15.82
CA GLY A 337 18.25 -9.76 14.60
C GLY A 337 19.20 -8.67 14.05
N ASN A 338 19.41 -7.59 14.81
CA ASN A 338 20.17 -6.41 14.35
C ASN A 338 21.68 -6.52 14.66
N ASP A 339 22.30 -7.66 14.39
CA ASP A 339 23.74 -7.89 14.63
C ASP A 339 24.64 -7.03 13.71
N ASN A 340 24.12 -6.62 12.57
CA ASN A 340 24.83 -5.83 11.55
C ASN A 340 24.52 -4.32 11.60
N GLU A 341 23.71 -3.87 12.58
CA GLU A 341 23.31 -2.47 12.77
C GLU A 341 22.56 -1.85 11.57
N LEU A 342 21.89 -2.67 10.77
CA LEU A 342 21.19 -2.23 9.56
C LEU A 342 19.68 -2.06 9.77
N LEU A 343 19.13 -2.55 10.86
CA LEU A 343 17.70 -2.42 11.15
C LEU A 343 17.31 -0.93 11.27
N GLY A 344 16.31 -0.54 10.50
CA GLY A 344 15.84 0.83 10.37
C GLY A 344 16.57 1.66 9.31
N LYS A 345 17.65 1.18 8.71
CA LYS A 345 18.38 1.87 7.64
C LYS A 345 17.86 1.49 6.24
N TYR A 346 18.23 2.28 5.22
CA TYR A 346 17.81 2.08 3.83
C TYR A 346 16.28 2.13 3.66
N VAL A 347 15.63 2.99 4.41
CA VAL A 347 14.23 3.31 4.20
C VAL A 347 14.10 4.09 2.90
N ALA A 348 13.17 3.66 2.06
CA ALA A 348 12.91 4.27 0.77
C ALA A 348 11.39 4.37 0.53
N HIS A 349 11.01 5.04 -0.54
CA HIS A 349 9.62 5.31 -0.90
C HIS A 349 9.56 5.55 -2.41
N HIS A 350 8.38 5.82 -2.98
CA HIS A 350 8.30 6.31 -4.36
C HIS A 350 8.37 7.84 -4.40
N ASP A 351 8.96 8.39 -5.47
CA ASP A 351 8.81 9.81 -5.77
C ASP A 351 7.44 10.06 -6.41
N TYR A 352 6.60 10.82 -5.71
CA TYR A 352 5.22 11.13 -6.06
C TYR A 352 4.98 12.66 -6.07
N ARG A 353 6.01 13.42 -6.42
CA ARG A 353 5.98 14.88 -6.35
C ARG A 353 5.44 15.55 -7.61
N ALA A 354 5.64 14.89 -8.77
CA ALA A 354 5.45 15.51 -10.06
C ALA A 354 4.14 15.11 -10.73
N SER A 355 3.46 16.09 -11.32
CA SER A 355 2.29 15.89 -12.16
C SER A 355 2.20 16.90 -13.29
N VAL A 356 1.48 16.54 -14.34
CA VAL A 356 1.15 17.42 -15.46
C VAL A 356 -0.35 17.38 -15.67
N ASN A 357 -1.00 18.54 -15.64
CA ASN A 357 -2.42 18.70 -15.91
C ASN A 357 -2.63 19.40 -17.25
N ALA A 358 -3.69 19.05 -17.96
CA ALA A 358 -4.03 19.67 -19.23
C ALA A 358 -5.54 19.63 -19.50
N GLU A 359 -5.97 20.31 -20.54
CA GLU A 359 -7.34 20.34 -21.05
C GLU A 359 -7.38 19.77 -22.46
N LEU A 360 -8.48 19.13 -22.81
CA LEU A 360 -8.70 18.57 -24.15
C LEU A 360 -10.04 19.08 -24.69
N ASP A 361 -10.01 19.73 -25.82
CA ASP A 361 -11.21 20.23 -26.51
C ASP A 361 -11.90 19.10 -27.29
N GLY A 362 -13.18 19.27 -27.50
CA GLY A 362 -13.99 18.33 -28.27
C GLY A 362 -14.51 17.15 -27.45
N MET A 363 -15.28 16.30 -28.10
CA MET A 363 -15.91 15.14 -27.49
C MET A 363 -16.86 15.47 -26.32
N GLU A 364 -17.47 16.65 -26.32
CA GLU A 364 -18.46 17.07 -25.33
C GLU A 364 -19.71 16.21 -25.39
N ASP A 365 -20.02 15.61 -26.55
CA ASP A 365 -21.07 14.60 -26.75
C ASP A 365 -20.74 13.25 -26.09
N LYS A 366 -19.49 13.02 -25.69
CA LYS A 366 -19.02 11.83 -24.99
C LYS A 366 -18.99 12.05 -23.49
N TYR A 367 -20.17 12.29 -22.94
CA TYR A 367 -20.30 12.54 -21.51
C TYR A 367 -20.14 11.26 -20.70
N TYR A 368 -19.32 11.32 -19.65
CA TYR A 368 -19.18 10.28 -18.65
C TYR A 368 -19.31 10.90 -17.26
N TYR A 369 -20.36 10.54 -16.55
CA TYR A 369 -20.57 11.03 -15.19
C TYR A 369 -19.65 10.33 -14.20
N GLY A 370 -18.80 11.11 -13.55
CA GLY A 370 -17.81 10.64 -12.60
C GLY A 370 -16.53 10.16 -13.29
N LYS A 371 -15.71 9.49 -12.51
CA LYS A 371 -14.43 8.94 -12.92
C LYS A 371 -14.46 7.41 -12.78
N ASN A 372 -13.84 6.69 -13.68
CA ASN A 372 -13.62 5.26 -13.50
C ASN A 372 -12.89 5.00 -12.16
N PRO A 373 -13.20 3.89 -11.47
CA PRO A 373 -12.50 3.53 -10.24
C PRO A 373 -11.05 3.11 -10.47
N THR A 374 -10.58 3.13 -11.72
CA THR A 374 -9.24 2.75 -12.17
C THR A 374 -8.63 3.87 -13.01
N GLU A 375 -7.33 3.82 -13.21
CA GLU A 375 -6.56 4.79 -14.00
C GLU A 375 -5.70 4.05 -15.02
N PRO A 376 -5.67 4.47 -16.30
CA PRO A 376 -4.69 4.03 -17.28
C PRO A 376 -3.26 4.19 -16.76
N ILE A 377 -2.37 3.32 -17.21
CA ILE A 377 -0.98 3.27 -16.79
C ILE A 377 -0.07 3.33 -18.00
N LEU A 378 0.88 4.24 -17.99
CA LEU A 378 2.02 4.21 -18.90
C LEU A 378 3.15 3.45 -18.20
N ALA A 379 3.51 2.27 -18.77
CA ALA A 379 4.60 1.47 -18.26
C ALA A 379 5.93 2.24 -18.34
N ASN A 380 6.85 1.92 -17.42
CA ASN A 380 8.21 2.48 -17.49
C ASN A 380 8.85 2.18 -18.85
N TYR A 381 9.45 3.18 -19.45
CA TYR A 381 10.17 3.11 -20.73
C TYR A 381 11.61 3.65 -20.61
N ARG A 382 12.04 4.05 -19.40
CA ARG A 382 13.38 4.59 -19.13
C ARG A 382 14.32 3.54 -18.57
N ASN A 383 15.56 3.58 -18.99
CA ASN A 383 16.65 2.80 -18.43
C ASN A 383 16.41 1.26 -18.37
N LEU A 384 15.64 0.71 -19.30
CA LEU A 384 15.32 -0.72 -19.27
C LEU A 384 16.51 -1.61 -19.66
N HIS A 385 16.95 -1.56 -20.91
CA HIS A 385 18.04 -2.40 -21.43
C HIS A 385 19.42 -1.71 -21.35
N LYS A 386 19.41 -0.40 -21.34
CA LYS A 386 20.59 0.46 -21.18
C LYS A 386 20.21 1.71 -20.41
N GLN A 387 21.18 2.35 -19.80
CA GLN A 387 20.95 3.68 -19.23
C GLN A 387 20.90 4.70 -20.37
N ASP A 388 19.78 5.36 -20.55
CA ASP A 388 19.50 6.35 -21.58
C ASP A 388 19.20 7.75 -21.01
N THR A 389 19.36 7.91 -19.69
CA THR A 389 19.18 9.17 -18.95
C THR A 389 20.41 9.46 -18.08
N ASP A 390 20.47 10.66 -17.50
CA ASP A 390 21.51 11.07 -16.55
C ASP A 390 21.15 10.75 -15.08
N TYR A 391 20.14 9.88 -14.88
CA TYR A 391 19.72 9.32 -13.59
C TYR A 391 19.55 7.79 -13.72
N VAL A 392 19.49 7.09 -12.61
CA VAL A 392 19.24 5.64 -12.54
C VAL A 392 17.78 5.38 -12.11
N GLY A 393 17.29 4.17 -12.42
CA GLY A 393 15.89 3.81 -12.19
C GLY A 393 14.95 4.33 -13.27
N GLY A 394 13.69 4.41 -12.96
CA GLY A 394 12.65 4.85 -13.88
C GLY A 394 11.36 5.23 -13.16
N PHE A 395 10.32 5.46 -13.94
CA PHE A 395 9.00 5.82 -13.39
C PHE A 395 7.86 5.17 -14.17
N THR A 396 6.85 4.77 -13.45
CA THR A 396 5.51 4.47 -13.97
C THR A 396 4.68 5.75 -13.93
N THR A 397 3.88 5.99 -14.95
CA THR A 397 2.97 7.15 -14.98
C THR A 397 1.53 6.67 -14.90
N PHE A 398 0.78 7.21 -13.96
CA PHE A 398 -0.67 7.08 -13.94
C PHE A 398 -1.30 8.24 -14.69
N MET A 399 -2.35 7.95 -15.44
CA MET A 399 -3.09 8.94 -16.21
C MET A 399 -4.58 8.80 -15.96
N GLY A 400 -5.30 9.90 -16.04
CA GLY A 400 -6.75 9.87 -16.07
C GLY A 400 -7.31 11.09 -16.75
N ALA A 401 -8.54 10.95 -17.24
CA ALA A 401 -9.29 12.07 -17.78
C ALA A 401 -10.73 12.05 -17.25
N TYR A 402 -11.31 13.22 -17.10
CA TYR A 402 -12.66 13.39 -16.59
C TYR A 402 -13.27 14.69 -17.15
N ARG A 403 -14.60 14.75 -17.15
CA ARG A 403 -15.29 16.03 -17.44
C ARG A 403 -15.09 16.92 -16.22
N GLY A 404 -14.59 18.13 -16.47
CA GLY A 404 -14.41 19.15 -15.43
C GLY A 404 -15.75 19.58 -14.83
N ASP A 405 -15.68 20.15 -13.63
CA ASP A 405 -16.76 20.97 -13.11
C ASP A 405 -16.91 22.24 -13.94
N ILE A 406 -18.01 22.91 -13.77
CA ILE A 406 -18.26 24.19 -14.44
C ILE A 406 -17.14 25.14 -14.07
N ASP A 407 -16.55 25.78 -15.08
CA ASP A 407 -15.65 26.90 -14.84
C ASP A 407 -16.50 28.11 -14.38
N GLU A 408 -16.45 28.38 -13.06
CA GLU A 408 -17.21 29.50 -12.47
C GLU A 408 -16.84 30.86 -13.13
N ASN A 409 -15.63 30.98 -13.70
CA ASN A 409 -15.21 32.18 -14.41
C ASN A 409 -15.82 32.30 -15.82
N SER A 410 -16.32 31.19 -16.37
CA SER A 410 -17.00 31.19 -17.66
C SER A 410 -18.53 31.35 -17.53
N LEU A 411 -19.05 31.42 -16.32
CA LEU A 411 -20.49 31.60 -16.10
C LEU A 411 -20.91 33.00 -16.56
N PRO A 412 -22.08 33.10 -17.24
CA PRO A 412 -22.59 34.41 -17.63
C PRO A 412 -22.90 35.25 -16.38
N GLU A 413 -22.56 36.54 -16.42
CA GLU A 413 -22.88 37.53 -15.38
C GLU A 413 -24.39 37.76 -15.19
N THR A 414 -25.22 36.80 -15.59
CA THR A 414 -26.68 36.88 -15.60
C THR A 414 -27.27 36.05 -14.47
N ILE A 415 -28.40 36.53 -13.94
CA ILE A 415 -29.22 35.83 -12.94
C ILE A 415 -30.38 35.17 -13.67
N GLY A 416 -30.84 33.99 -13.23
CA GLY A 416 -32.06 33.35 -13.73
C GLY A 416 -31.84 32.12 -14.59
N GLY A 417 -32.63 31.94 -15.65
CA GLY A 417 -32.66 30.74 -16.48
C GLY A 417 -31.29 30.44 -17.11
N ASN A 418 -30.73 31.40 -17.80
CA ASN A 418 -29.43 31.24 -18.48
C ASN A 418 -28.28 30.86 -17.55
N TYR A 419 -28.27 31.37 -16.31
CA TYR A 419 -27.30 30.97 -15.30
C TYR A 419 -27.51 29.50 -14.87
N LYS A 420 -28.77 29.10 -14.66
CA LYS A 420 -29.10 27.71 -14.31
C LYS A 420 -28.75 26.73 -15.42
N ASP A 421 -29.00 27.12 -16.67
CA ASP A 421 -28.68 26.30 -17.84
C ASP A 421 -27.16 26.14 -17.97
N ALA A 422 -26.39 27.21 -17.82
CA ALA A 422 -24.92 27.16 -17.81
C ALA A 422 -24.37 26.31 -16.66
N MET A 423 -25.01 26.38 -15.47
CA MET A 423 -24.67 25.54 -14.32
C MET A 423 -25.02 24.06 -14.49
N ALA A 424 -25.85 23.70 -15.45
CA ALA A 424 -26.20 22.32 -15.76
C ALA A 424 -25.28 21.68 -16.79
N GLU A 425 -24.53 22.48 -17.54
CA GLU A 425 -23.62 21.98 -18.57
C GLU A 425 -22.33 21.43 -17.93
N PRO A 426 -21.90 20.22 -18.29
CA PRO A 426 -20.59 19.72 -17.86
C PRO A 426 -19.45 20.55 -18.45
N GLY A 427 -18.40 20.78 -17.68
CA GLY A 427 -17.18 21.42 -18.16
C GLY A 427 -16.47 20.61 -19.25
N GLY A 428 -15.41 21.17 -19.83
CA GLY A 428 -14.55 20.49 -20.80
C GLY A 428 -13.80 19.29 -20.22
N TRP A 429 -13.15 18.51 -21.07
CA TRP A 429 -12.30 17.42 -20.63
C TRP A 429 -11.03 17.95 -19.97
N LYS A 430 -10.73 17.45 -18.78
CA LYS A 430 -9.47 17.64 -18.04
C LYS A 430 -8.73 16.32 -17.97
N THR A 431 -7.42 16.37 -18.13
CA THR A 431 -6.55 15.20 -18.00
C THR A 431 -5.38 15.50 -17.09
N TYR A 432 -4.82 14.46 -16.51
CA TYR A 432 -3.62 14.54 -15.69
C TYR A 432 -2.73 13.32 -15.91
N MET A 433 -1.44 13.54 -15.72
CA MET A 433 -0.44 12.49 -15.54
C MET A 433 0.31 12.75 -14.24
N TYR A 434 0.55 11.72 -13.44
CA TYR A 434 1.41 11.84 -12.26
C TYR A 434 2.44 10.72 -12.19
N MET A 435 3.59 11.06 -11.63
CA MET A 435 4.75 10.20 -11.55
C MET A 435 4.66 9.25 -10.34
N GLN A 436 5.10 8.02 -10.53
CA GLN A 436 5.53 7.13 -9.47
C GLN A 436 6.96 6.68 -9.80
N GLY A 437 7.93 7.40 -9.24
CA GLY A 437 9.35 7.24 -9.51
C GLY A 437 10.04 6.34 -8.51
N GLU A 438 11.02 5.60 -8.98
CA GLU A 438 11.90 4.78 -8.15
C GLU A 438 12.86 5.68 -7.37
N THR A 439 12.95 5.50 -6.05
CA THR A 439 13.98 6.15 -5.23
C THR A 439 15.07 5.17 -4.82
N ILE A 440 16.29 5.66 -4.65
CA ILE A 440 17.45 4.84 -4.29
C ILE A 440 17.48 4.65 -2.77
N PRO A 441 17.47 3.39 -2.24
CA PRO A 441 17.67 3.16 -0.81
C PRO A 441 19.06 3.62 -0.35
N LYS A 442 19.13 4.57 0.58
CA LYS A 442 20.35 5.16 1.13
C LYS A 442 20.50 4.83 2.61
N GLU A 443 21.73 4.64 3.08
CA GLU A 443 21.98 4.42 4.51
C GLU A 443 21.58 5.65 5.35
N THR A 444 21.69 6.85 4.77
CA THR A 444 21.27 8.11 5.40
C THR A 444 19.75 8.23 5.56
N ASN A 445 18.96 7.47 4.79
CA ASN A 445 17.52 7.37 4.95
C ASN A 445 17.21 6.27 5.95
N HIS A 446 16.82 6.67 7.17
CA HIS A 446 16.67 5.72 8.27
C HIS A 446 15.56 6.13 9.24
N VAL A 447 15.17 5.16 10.04
CA VAL A 447 14.33 5.34 11.22
C VAL A 447 15.04 4.75 12.44
N ARG A 448 14.84 5.37 13.59
CA ARG A 448 15.41 4.94 14.87
C ARG A 448 14.49 5.27 16.02
N LEU A 449 14.70 4.67 17.18
CA LEU A 449 13.91 4.97 18.38
C LEU A 449 14.44 6.23 19.11
N SER A 450 13.52 7.02 19.62
CA SER A 450 13.84 8.13 20.53
C SER A 450 14.32 7.56 21.87
N LYS A 451 15.33 8.20 22.45
CA LYS A 451 15.83 7.89 23.80
C LYS A 451 14.96 8.52 24.90
N ASP A 452 14.33 9.66 24.58
CA ASP A 452 13.74 10.56 25.58
C ASP A 452 12.20 10.61 25.49
N GLN A 453 11.62 10.37 24.30
CA GLN A 453 10.19 10.55 24.07
C GLN A 453 9.51 9.20 23.81
N LYS A 454 8.34 9.02 24.43
CA LYS A 454 7.52 7.81 24.32
C LYS A 454 6.07 8.19 23.98
N ASP A 455 5.37 7.25 23.39
CA ASP A 455 3.94 7.35 23.14
C ASP A 455 3.11 7.04 24.40
N GLN A 456 1.79 7.10 24.27
CA GLN A 456 0.85 6.82 25.36
C GLN A 456 0.88 5.39 25.90
N TRP A 457 1.54 4.47 25.23
CA TRP A 457 1.74 3.08 25.67
C TRP A 457 3.15 2.83 26.26
N GLY A 458 3.97 3.90 26.37
CA GLY A 458 5.33 3.80 26.87
C GLY A 458 6.34 3.29 25.84
N ILE A 459 5.96 3.17 24.57
CA ILE A 459 6.83 2.76 23.46
C ILE A 459 7.61 3.98 22.98
N PRO A 460 8.95 3.89 22.76
CA PRO A 460 9.72 4.98 22.21
C PRO A 460 9.17 5.49 20.89
N LEU A 461 9.14 6.81 20.69
CA LEU A 461 8.73 7.40 19.41
C LEU A 461 9.72 7.05 18.31
N LEU A 462 9.20 6.83 17.11
CA LEU A 462 10.02 6.66 15.92
C LEU A 462 10.52 8.03 15.43
N ILE A 463 11.82 8.13 15.19
CA ILE A 463 12.47 9.29 14.58
C ILE A 463 12.68 8.97 13.10
N MET A 464 12.25 9.89 12.23
CA MET A 464 12.32 9.78 10.78
C MET A 464 13.41 10.70 10.23
N SER A 465 14.32 10.15 9.42
CA SER A 465 15.33 10.89 8.66
C SER A 465 15.35 10.35 7.23
N VAL A 466 14.46 10.83 6.37
CA VAL A 466 14.27 10.37 4.99
C VAL A 466 14.12 11.56 4.08
N ASP A 467 14.85 11.58 2.96
CA ASP A 467 14.81 12.65 1.97
C ASP A 467 14.99 12.14 0.53
N TYR A 468 14.69 13.02 -0.40
CA TYR A 468 15.03 12.90 -1.82
C TYR A 468 16.51 13.24 -2.06
N ASP A 469 17.00 13.01 -3.28
CA ASP A 469 18.34 13.38 -3.71
C ASP A 469 18.38 13.92 -5.16
N GLU A 470 19.59 14.13 -5.68
CA GLU A 470 19.80 14.65 -7.04
C GLU A 470 19.24 13.71 -8.12
N ASN A 471 19.22 12.40 -7.88
CA ASN A 471 18.65 11.42 -8.80
C ASN A 471 17.14 11.65 -8.98
N ASP A 472 16.44 11.91 -7.88
CA ASP A 472 15.00 12.20 -7.88
C ASP A 472 14.70 13.50 -8.64
N GLU A 473 15.50 14.56 -8.41
CA GLU A 473 15.31 15.86 -9.09
C GLU A 473 15.49 15.74 -10.62
N LYS A 474 16.43 14.94 -11.10
CA LYS A 474 16.63 14.68 -12.52
C LYS A 474 15.48 13.88 -13.12
N MET A 475 14.99 12.86 -12.41
CA MET A 475 13.86 12.03 -12.81
C MET A 475 12.57 12.87 -12.93
N ILE A 476 12.30 13.74 -11.95
CA ILE A 476 11.18 14.69 -11.98
C ILE A 476 11.22 15.57 -13.24
N LYS A 477 12.38 16.14 -13.54
CA LYS A 477 12.55 17.01 -14.71
C LYS A 477 12.27 16.26 -16.03
N ASP A 478 12.76 15.03 -16.16
CA ASP A 478 12.48 14.20 -17.33
C ASP A 478 10.97 13.87 -17.41
N PHE A 479 10.37 13.42 -16.32
CA PHE A 479 8.93 13.14 -16.28
C PHE A 479 8.08 14.33 -16.72
N LEU A 480 8.32 15.53 -16.18
CA LEU A 480 7.57 16.73 -16.51
C LEU A 480 7.71 17.09 -18.01
N THR A 481 8.92 16.98 -18.55
CA THR A 481 9.19 17.21 -19.97
C THR A 481 8.47 16.21 -20.86
N GLN A 482 8.62 14.92 -20.57
CA GLN A 482 8.09 13.83 -21.39
C GLN A 482 6.56 13.77 -21.37
N SER A 483 5.96 13.97 -20.18
CA SER A 483 4.50 13.98 -20.03
C SER A 483 3.86 15.18 -20.74
N SER A 484 4.48 16.34 -20.65
CA SER A 484 4.02 17.53 -21.38
C SER A 484 4.07 17.33 -22.90
N GLU A 485 5.15 16.75 -23.43
CA GLU A 485 5.29 16.43 -24.85
C GLU A 485 4.22 15.44 -25.33
N MET A 486 3.92 14.39 -24.53
CA MET A 486 2.89 13.42 -24.88
C MET A 486 1.49 14.05 -24.94
N LEU A 487 1.17 14.92 -23.98
CA LEU A 487 -0.12 15.62 -23.95
C LEU A 487 -0.23 16.67 -25.07
N ASP A 488 0.85 17.39 -25.40
CA ASP A 488 0.89 18.32 -26.53
C ASP A 488 0.63 17.61 -27.85
N LYS A 489 1.30 16.48 -28.11
CA LYS A 489 1.06 15.64 -29.29
C LYS A 489 -0.35 15.06 -29.35
N ALA A 490 -1.01 14.88 -28.21
CA ALA A 490 -2.42 14.49 -28.15
C ALA A 490 -3.39 15.66 -28.43
N GLY A 491 -2.87 16.88 -28.65
CA GLY A 491 -3.66 18.08 -28.90
C GLY A 491 -4.25 18.70 -27.64
N CYS A 492 -3.72 18.35 -26.48
CA CYS A 492 -4.11 18.98 -25.23
C CYS A 492 -3.61 20.44 -25.17
N LYS A 493 -4.34 21.28 -24.43
CA LYS A 493 -4.06 22.69 -24.21
C LYS A 493 -3.87 22.97 -22.72
N ASN A 494 -3.42 24.17 -22.40
CA ASN A 494 -3.23 24.62 -21.01
C ASN A 494 -2.44 23.60 -20.18
N ILE A 495 -1.32 23.12 -20.77
CA ILE A 495 -0.45 22.11 -20.16
C ILE A 495 0.33 22.76 -19.01
N ASN A 496 0.06 22.32 -17.79
CA ASN A 496 0.66 22.86 -16.57
C ASN A 496 1.47 21.78 -15.85
N GLN A 497 2.75 22.06 -15.66
CA GLN A 497 3.68 21.21 -14.91
C GLN A 497 3.65 21.59 -13.43
N HIS A 498 3.62 20.59 -12.57
CA HIS A 498 3.64 20.77 -11.12
C HIS A 498 4.69 19.86 -10.48
N ASP A 499 5.59 20.47 -9.70
CA ASP A 499 6.39 19.80 -8.70
C ASP A 499 5.99 20.38 -7.34
N ASN A 500 5.29 19.57 -6.55
CA ASN A 500 4.69 20.04 -5.30
C ASN A 500 5.73 20.30 -4.20
N LYS A 501 7.00 19.93 -4.42
CA LYS A 501 8.08 20.03 -3.41
C LYS A 501 7.69 19.44 -2.04
N GLN A 502 6.77 18.49 -2.04
CA GLN A 502 6.28 17.83 -0.82
C GLN A 502 7.37 16.93 -0.24
N PRO A 503 7.39 16.73 1.10
CA PRO A 503 8.27 15.75 1.72
C PRO A 503 7.92 14.32 1.27
N PRO A 504 8.81 13.34 1.48
CA PRO A 504 8.52 11.93 1.31
C PRO A 504 7.32 11.46 2.15
N GLY A 505 6.65 10.39 1.71
CA GLY A 505 5.63 9.68 2.48
C GLY A 505 4.19 9.81 1.99
N LEU A 506 3.86 10.83 1.16
CA LEU A 506 2.49 10.98 0.61
C LEU A 506 2.14 9.92 -0.46
N ASP A 507 3.12 9.28 -1.04
CA ASP A 507 2.97 8.07 -1.88
C ASP A 507 2.40 6.88 -1.10
N ILE A 508 2.57 6.87 0.24
CA ILE A 508 2.12 5.81 1.17
C ILE A 508 2.78 4.44 0.86
N HIS A 509 3.93 4.46 0.22
CA HIS A 509 4.71 3.29 -0.22
C HIS A 509 6.04 3.20 0.52
N GLU A 510 6.02 3.31 1.85
CA GLU A 510 7.22 3.16 2.66
C GLU A 510 7.80 1.75 2.51
N MET A 511 9.10 1.64 2.24
CA MET A 511 9.83 0.41 1.99
C MET A 511 11.16 0.37 2.74
N GLY A 512 11.70 -0.83 2.97
CA GLY A 512 13.03 -1.02 3.58
C GLY A 512 13.06 -0.92 5.10
N GLY A 513 14.25 -0.78 5.64
CA GLY A 513 14.53 -0.81 7.08
C GLY A 513 14.80 -2.21 7.63
N CYS A 514 14.24 -3.27 7.04
CA CYS A 514 14.51 -4.67 7.39
C CYS A 514 14.68 -5.51 6.10
N ARG A 515 15.52 -5.03 5.20
CA ARG A 515 15.61 -5.51 3.82
C ARG A 515 16.06 -6.97 3.68
N MET A 516 15.56 -7.64 2.64
CA MET A 516 16.00 -8.95 2.18
C MET A 516 17.38 -8.88 1.50
N GLY A 517 18.14 -9.97 1.56
CA GLY A 517 19.41 -10.13 0.85
C GLY A 517 20.01 -11.51 1.08
N LYS A 518 21.10 -11.82 0.36
CA LYS A 518 21.79 -13.11 0.43
C LYS A 518 22.75 -13.22 1.62
N ASP A 519 23.35 -12.10 2.02
CA ASP A 519 24.40 -12.05 3.03
C ASP A 519 23.87 -11.42 4.34
N PRO A 520 23.94 -12.13 5.48
CA PRO A 520 23.54 -11.59 6.78
C PRO A 520 24.35 -10.38 7.25
N LYS A 521 25.49 -10.08 6.63
CA LYS A 521 26.26 -8.87 6.91
C LYS A 521 25.65 -7.62 6.28
N THR A 522 24.87 -7.78 5.21
CA THR A 522 24.32 -6.67 4.43
C THR A 522 22.79 -6.62 4.41
N SER A 523 22.13 -7.61 5.02
CA SER A 523 20.67 -7.73 5.07
C SER A 523 20.17 -8.27 6.40
N LEU A 524 18.90 -8.06 6.72
CA LEU A 524 18.24 -8.61 7.92
C LEU A 524 17.54 -9.92 7.61
N LEU A 525 17.01 -10.05 6.38
CA LEU A 525 16.17 -11.16 5.95
C LEU A 525 16.84 -11.95 4.83
N ASN A 526 16.64 -13.26 4.86
CA ASN A 526 17.04 -14.17 3.79
C ASN A 526 16.02 -14.15 2.61
N SER A 527 16.24 -15.02 1.62
CA SER A 527 15.36 -15.16 0.45
C SER A 527 13.92 -15.58 0.75
N HIS A 528 13.63 -16.06 1.96
CA HIS A 528 12.29 -16.48 2.39
C HIS A 528 11.62 -15.49 3.36
N ASN A 529 12.10 -14.24 3.40
CA ASN A 529 11.60 -13.20 4.32
C ASN A 529 11.81 -13.53 5.80
N GLN A 530 12.70 -14.43 6.14
CA GLN A 530 13.00 -14.93 7.47
C GLN A 530 14.22 -14.18 8.02
N LEU A 531 14.17 -13.72 9.28
CA LEU A 531 15.34 -13.11 9.93
C LEU A 531 16.52 -14.09 9.94
N HIS A 532 17.72 -13.65 9.51
CA HIS A 532 18.92 -14.48 9.48
C HIS A 532 19.28 -15.04 10.87
N HIS A 533 19.10 -14.22 11.92
CA HIS A 533 19.52 -14.57 13.29
C HIS A 533 18.35 -14.92 14.24
N CYS A 534 17.11 -14.98 13.72
CA CYS A 534 15.93 -15.43 14.47
C CYS A 534 14.96 -16.12 13.51
N ILE A 535 15.25 -17.36 13.14
CA ILE A 535 14.69 -18.08 12.00
C ILE A 535 13.18 -18.34 12.03
N ASN A 536 12.52 -18.15 13.16
CA ASN A 536 11.07 -18.30 13.27
C ASN A 536 10.31 -16.96 13.27
N VAL A 537 10.98 -15.87 12.86
CA VAL A 537 10.39 -14.54 12.64
C VAL A 537 10.49 -14.16 11.16
N PHE A 538 9.36 -13.80 10.58
CA PHE A 538 9.20 -13.43 9.18
C PHE A 538 8.71 -11.98 9.06
N VAL A 539 9.25 -11.22 8.10
CA VAL A 539 8.83 -9.84 7.79
C VAL A 539 8.45 -9.79 6.32
N THR A 540 7.18 -9.53 6.02
CA THR A 540 6.65 -9.67 4.65
C THR A 540 5.84 -8.47 4.16
N ASP A 541 5.83 -7.37 4.91
CA ASP A 541 5.33 -6.07 4.45
C ASP A 541 6.45 -5.24 3.80
N GLY A 542 6.22 -3.97 3.54
CA GLY A 542 7.20 -3.11 2.89
C GLY A 542 8.56 -3.02 3.59
N ALA A 543 8.66 -3.40 4.88
CA ALA A 543 9.94 -3.40 5.58
C ALA A 543 10.97 -4.37 4.96
N CYS A 544 10.51 -5.44 4.31
CA CYS A 544 11.39 -6.46 3.71
C CYS A 544 12.05 -6.02 2.38
N MET A 545 11.62 -4.92 1.79
CA MET A 545 12.01 -4.52 0.44
C MET A 545 13.48 -4.11 0.37
N ALA A 546 14.19 -4.61 -0.65
CA ALA A 546 15.59 -4.27 -0.91
C ALA A 546 15.74 -3.03 -1.84
N SER A 547 14.72 -2.73 -2.63
CA SER A 547 14.60 -1.53 -3.48
C SER A 547 13.13 -1.16 -3.63
N THR A 548 12.83 -0.04 -4.30
CA THR A 548 11.46 0.43 -4.46
C THR A 548 10.80 -0.03 -5.76
N GLY A 549 11.57 -0.20 -6.84
CA GLY A 549 11.01 -0.32 -8.18
C GLY A 549 10.20 0.93 -8.56
N ASN A 550 9.44 0.84 -9.63
CA ASN A 550 8.57 1.93 -10.08
C ASN A 550 7.08 1.53 -10.16
N GLN A 551 6.73 0.26 -9.96
CA GLN A 551 5.34 -0.22 -9.87
C GLN A 551 4.85 -0.21 -8.42
N SER A 552 3.52 -0.12 -8.25
CA SER A 552 2.90 -0.19 -6.92
C SER A 552 3.26 -1.51 -6.21
N PRO A 553 3.71 -1.46 -4.95
CA PRO A 553 4.33 -2.62 -4.29
C PRO A 553 3.35 -3.61 -3.68
N SER A 554 2.06 -3.26 -3.58
CA SER A 554 1.07 -4.02 -2.79
C SER A 554 0.88 -5.46 -3.28
N LEU A 555 0.92 -5.71 -4.59
CA LEU A 555 0.83 -7.06 -5.14
C LEU A 555 2.06 -7.90 -4.74
N LEU A 556 3.25 -7.29 -4.78
CA LEU A 556 4.49 -7.95 -4.35
C LEU A 556 4.46 -8.29 -2.85
N TYR A 557 3.97 -7.38 -2.00
CA TYR A 557 3.82 -7.68 -0.56
C TYR A 557 2.94 -8.90 -0.31
N MET A 558 1.81 -9.01 -1.01
CA MET A 558 0.91 -10.16 -0.89
C MET A 558 1.57 -11.45 -1.40
N ALA A 559 2.27 -11.40 -2.52
CA ALA A 559 2.96 -12.54 -3.12
C ALA A 559 4.13 -13.03 -2.24
N LEU A 560 4.96 -12.12 -1.73
CA LEU A 560 6.02 -12.45 -0.78
C LEU A 560 5.46 -13.06 0.50
N THR A 561 4.35 -12.53 1.01
CA THR A 561 3.70 -13.07 2.22
C THR A 561 3.15 -14.47 1.98
N ALA A 562 2.47 -14.73 0.88
CA ALA A 562 1.97 -16.05 0.55
C ALA A 562 3.13 -17.06 0.42
N ARG A 563 4.20 -16.67 -0.27
CA ARG A 563 5.41 -17.49 -0.41
C ARG A 563 6.07 -17.80 0.93
N ALA A 564 6.28 -16.79 1.76
CA ALA A 564 6.92 -16.95 3.07
C ALA A 564 6.07 -17.79 4.04
N ALA A 565 4.74 -17.63 4.03
CA ALA A 565 3.84 -18.42 4.87
C ALA A 565 3.88 -19.91 4.49
N ASN A 566 3.85 -20.23 3.20
CA ASN A 566 3.96 -21.61 2.73
C ASN A 566 5.34 -22.21 3.07
N TYR A 567 6.43 -21.45 2.92
CA TYR A 567 7.75 -21.89 3.36
C TYR A 567 7.79 -22.17 4.87
N ALA A 568 7.25 -21.26 5.70
CA ALA A 568 7.20 -21.44 7.15
C ALA A 568 6.41 -22.71 7.56
N ILE A 569 5.29 -22.98 6.89
CA ILE A 569 4.47 -24.18 7.09
C ILE A 569 5.27 -25.44 6.79
N ASP A 570 6.00 -25.47 5.68
CA ASP A 570 6.81 -26.62 5.29
C ASP A 570 7.98 -26.84 6.24
N GLU A 571 8.65 -25.79 6.71
CA GLU A 571 9.71 -25.89 7.69
C GLU A 571 9.18 -26.34 9.09
N MET A 572 7.97 -25.92 9.47
CA MET A 572 7.31 -26.42 10.68
C MET A 572 6.99 -27.91 10.58
N LYS A 573 6.50 -28.40 9.42
CA LYS A 573 6.24 -29.84 9.21
C LYS A 573 7.51 -30.68 9.26
N LYS A 574 8.65 -30.12 8.85
CA LYS A 574 9.97 -30.76 8.95
C LYS A 574 10.58 -30.70 10.35
N GLY A 575 10.00 -29.91 11.26
CA GLY A 575 10.52 -29.70 12.62
C GLY A 575 11.68 -28.72 12.72
N ASN A 576 11.91 -27.89 11.68
CA ASN A 576 12.99 -26.90 11.64
C ASN A 576 12.61 -25.59 12.36
N LEU A 577 11.30 -25.32 12.55
CA LEU A 577 10.77 -24.14 13.25
C LEU A 577 9.98 -24.49 14.51
#